data_93c833689ba1b38b1a50b5ff5026ac89
#
_entry.id   93c833689ba1b38b1a50b5ff5026ac89
#
_cell.length_a   1.000
_cell.length_b   1.000
_cell.length_c   1.000
_cell.angle_alpha   90.00
_cell.angle_beta   90.00
_cell.angle_gamma   90.00
#
_symmetry.space_group_name_H-M   'P 1'
#
loop_
_entity.id
_entity.type
_entity.pdbx_description
1 polymer ?
#
loop_
_entity_poly.entity_id
_entity_poly.type
_entity_poly.pdbx_seq_one_letter_code
_entity_poly.pdbx_strand_id
1 'polypeptide(L)'
;DNTEATVEATVDRLNADLLDIRQILNGANYNVVQQFDISSREFSEQFSLLYETNSDKIQSLALYDPKGNLIASEPVAAEKKNVKVQTQEWYKNAEDAIENIHFSTPHIQELFEDGSYRYQWVVSLSRYVDVNKGETPETGILLLDMKYSVIRDVMKQINDCSGGIYYYLISQDGEMIYHPRGTELNRGLFEENSLETAKYEDGTYEIHSNSQNETVIVGSVAYTGWKMIGVVPESVQAANYKNFRYYVFATVLVLMVMLLE
;
A
#
# COMPACT_ATOMS: atom_id res chain seq x y z
N ASP A 1 -17.15 -8.58 15.78
CA ASP A 1 -16.89 -9.75 14.96
C ASP A 1 -15.36 -9.85 14.71
N ASN A 2 -14.84 -11.09 14.68
CA ASN A 2 -13.38 -11.30 14.54
C ASN A 2 -12.83 -10.73 13.22
N THR A 3 -13.62 -10.78 12.15
CA THR A 3 -13.21 -10.27 10.83
C THR A 3 -13.15 -8.75 10.81
N GLU A 4 -14.09 -8.08 11.45
CA GLU A 4 -14.10 -6.62 11.58
C GLU A 4 -12.88 -6.14 12.37
N ALA A 5 -12.58 -6.78 13.50
CA ALA A 5 -11.38 -6.50 14.28
C ALA A 5 -10.08 -6.77 13.51
N THR A 6 -10.06 -7.79 12.64
CA THR A 6 -8.91 -8.08 11.78
C THR A 6 -8.73 -7.01 10.70
N VAL A 7 -9.81 -6.54 10.08
CA VAL A 7 -9.77 -5.42 9.12
C VAL A 7 -9.24 -4.17 9.80
N GLU A 8 -9.80 -3.80 10.95
CA GLU A 8 -9.39 -2.61 11.71
C GLU A 8 -7.91 -2.67 12.10
N ALA A 9 -7.46 -3.77 12.73
CA ALA A 9 -6.06 -3.95 13.11
C ALA A 9 -5.10 -3.93 11.91
N THR A 10 -5.52 -4.44 10.75
CA THR A 10 -4.69 -4.44 9.54
C THR A 10 -4.62 -3.05 8.92
N VAL A 11 -5.73 -2.31 8.90
CA VAL A 11 -5.76 -0.90 8.50
C VAL A 11 -4.84 -0.07 9.37
N ASP A 12 -4.87 -0.24 10.69
CA ASP A 12 -3.97 0.47 11.62
C ASP A 12 -2.50 0.16 11.34
N ARG A 13 -2.17 -1.10 11.05
CA ARG A 13 -0.81 -1.49 10.68
C ARG A 13 -0.37 -0.87 9.36
N LEU A 14 -1.21 -0.93 8.32
CA LEU A 14 -0.93 -0.29 7.04
C LEU A 14 -0.76 1.23 7.19
N ASN A 15 -1.61 1.87 7.99
CA ASN A 15 -1.49 3.30 8.29
C ASN A 15 -0.15 3.64 8.96
N ALA A 16 0.31 2.82 9.90
CA ALA A 16 1.59 3.02 10.56
C ALA A 16 2.77 2.86 9.58
N ASP A 17 2.75 1.82 8.74
CA ASP A 17 3.79 1.58 7.75
C ASP A 17 3.84 2.71 6.69
N LEU A 18 2.68 3.16 6.21
CA LEU A 18 2.59 4.27 5.24
C LEU A 18 2.98 5.62 5.85
N LEU A 19 2.67 5.84 7.12
CA LEU A 19 3.12 7.03 7.84
C LEU A 19 4.64 7.07 7.96
N ASP A 20 5.26 5.94 8.27
CA ASP A 20 6.72 5.82 8.34
C ASP A 20 7.37 6.16 6.98
N ILE A 21 6.85 5.63 5.89
CA ILE A 21 7.32 5.97 4.53
C ILE A 21 7.16 7.46 4.23
N ARG A 22 6.03 8.06 4.60
CA ARG A 22 5.84 9.52 4.45
C ARG A 22 6.84 10.32 5.26
N GLN A 23 7.19 9.87 6.47
CA GLN A 23 8.19 10.52 7.31
C GLN A 23 9.58 10.44 6.69
N ILE A 24 9.93 9.33 6.02
CA ILE A 24 11.19 9.22 5.25
C ILE A 24 11.22 10.26 4.12
N LEU A 25 10.15 10.38 3.34
CA LEU A 25 10.06 11.39 2.27
C LEU A 25 10.14 12.83 2.82
N ASN A 26 9.45 13.11 3.92
CA ASN A 26 9.53 14.41 4.59
C ASN A 26 10.93 14.68 5.15
N GLY A 27 11.59 13.67 5.72
CA GLY A 27 12.98 13.76 6.15
C GLY A 27 13.93 14.08 5.00
N ALA A 28 13.74 13.43 3.84
CA ALA A 28 14.50 13.75 2.64
C ALA A 28 14.31 15.21 2.20
N ASN A 29 13.06 15.68 2.23
CA ASN A 29 12.77 17.08 1.87
C ASN A 29 13.35 18.08 2.86
N TYR A 30 12.95 18.02 4.13
CA TYR A 30 13.28 19.08 5.10
C TYR A 30 14.68 19.00 5.67
N ASN A 31 15.22 17.79 5.85
CA ASN A 31 16.50 17.59 6.51
C ASN A 31 17.66 17.41 5.54
N VAL A 32 17.38 17.15 4.26
CA VAL A 32 18.43 16.93 3.25
C VAL A 32 18.32 17.94 2.11
N VAL A 33 17.24 17.92 1.32
CA VAL A 33 17.10 18.72 0.09
C VAL A 33 17.06 20.22 0.39
N GLN A 34 16.36 20.64 1.43
CA GLN A 34 16.30 22.05 1.83
C GLN A 34 17.50 22.48 2.67
N GLN A 35 18.12 21.58 3.40
CA GLN A 35 19.18 21.88 4.36
C GLN A 35 20.53 22.02 3.70
N PHE A 36 20.87 21.17 2.74
CA PHE A 36 22.19 21.10 2.11
C PHE A 36 22.13 21.56 0.65
N ASP A 37 23.17 22.30 0.21
CA ASP A 37 23.34 22.60 -1.21
C ASP A 37 23.44 21.30 -2.01
N ILE A 38 22.57 21.11 -3.02
CA ILE A 38 22.49 19.89 -3.83
C ILE A 38 23.79 19.57 -4.60
N SER A 39 24.67 20.53 -4.77
CA SER A 39 26.01 20.34 -5.38
C SER A 39 27.08 19.98 -4.35
N SER A 40 26.77 20.02 -3.06
CA SER A 40 27.70 19.73 -1.99
C SER A 40 27.92 18.24 -1.77
N ARG A 41 29.09 17.92 -1.17
CA ARG A 41 29.36 16.56 -0.75
C ARG A 41 28.46 16.12 0.41
N GLU A 42 28.17 17.04 1.32
CA GLU A 42 27.31 16.83 2.47
C GLU A 42 25.90 16.39 2.03
N PHE A 43 25.36 17.03 0.98
CA PHE A 43 24.09 16.61 0.40
C PHE A 43 24.15 15.14 -0.06
N SER A 44 25.15 14.78 -0.85
CA SER A 44 25.31 13.41 -1.36
C SER A 44 25.43 12.38 -0.23
N GLU A 45 26.20 12.70 0.81
CA GLU A 45 26.40 11.82 1.98
C GLU A 45 25.08 11.63 2.76
N GLN A 46 24.35 12.70 3.01
CA GLN A 46 23.06 12.64 3.75
C GLN A 46 21.95 11.97 2.94
N PHE A 47 21.90 12.22 1.64
CA PHE A 47 20.92 11.59 0.74
C PHE A 47 21.15 10.08 0.64
N SER A 48 22.41 9.66 0.51
CA SER A 48 22.82 8.25 0.52
C SER A 48 22.53 7.58 1.87
N LEU A 49 22.88 8.22 2.98
CA LEU A 49 22.65 7.70 4.32
C LEU A 49 21.16 7.47 4.60
N LEU A 50 20.31 8.41 4.17
CA LEU A 50 18.86 8.27 4.31
C LEU A 50 18.33 7.04 3.55
N TYR A 51 18.80 6.83 2.32
CA TYR A 51 18.44 5.63 1.55
C TYR A 51 18.98 4.35 2.22
N GLU A 52 20.25 4.28 2.55
CA GLU A 52 20.87 3.09 3.14
C GLU A 52 20.19 2.66 4.43
N THR A 53 19.83 3.63 5.28
CA THR A 53 19.18 3.39 6.57
C THR A 53 17.76 2.80 6.40
N ASN A 54 17.11 3.06 5.26
CA ASN A 54 15.73 2.64 4.98
C ASN A 54 15.63 1.68 3.79
N SER A 55 16.73 1.09 3.36
CA SER A 55 16.80 0.24 2.16
C SER A 55 16.02 -1.08 2.27
N ASP A 56 15.59 -1.44 3.46
CA ASP A 56 14.65 -2.54 3.70
C ASP A 56 13.22 -2.21 3.23
N LYS A 57 12.83 -0.93 3.25
CA LYS A 57 11.48 -0.44 2.93
C LYS A 57 11.40 0.29 1.59
N ILE A 58 12.45 1.00 1.19
CA ILE A 58 12.48 1.79 -0.04
C ILE A 58 13.37 1.16 -1.11
N GLN A 59 12.90 1.21 -2.35
CA GLN A 59 13.63 0.71 -3.52
C GLN A 59 14.58 1.77 -4.06
N SER A 60 14.13 3.02 -4.10
CA SER A 60 14.92 4.15 -4.58
C SER A 60 14.42 5.48 -4.04
N LEU A 61 15.30 6.45 -4.06
CA LEU A 61 15.04 7.85 -3.76
C LEU A 61 15.66 8.68 -4.88
N ALA A 62 14.90 9.61 -5.45
CA ALA A 62 15.36 10.43 -6.57
C ALA A 62 14.88 11.87 -6.45
N LEU A 63 15.68 12.82 -6.91
CA LEU A 63 15.35 14.23 -7.00
C LEU A 63 15.49 14.67 -8.46
N TYR A 64 14.44 15.26 -8.99
CA TYR A 64 14.37 15.80 -10.35
C TYR A 64 14.21 17.32 -10.33
N ASP A 65 14.74 17.98 -11.35
CA ASP A 65 14.43 19.39 -11.59
C ASP A 65 13.03 19.55 -12.26
N PRO A 66 12.48 20.78 -12.34
CA PRO A 66 11.19 21.01 -12.98
C PRO A 66 11.16 20.73 -14.49
N LYS A 67 12.31 20.47 -15.11
CA LYS A 67 12.43 20.08 -16.52
C LYS A 67 12.49 18.57 -16.71
N GLY A 68 12.48 17.80 -15.60
CA GLY A 68 12.57 16.35 -15.61
C GLY A 68 14.00 15.81 -15.71
N ASN A 69 15.01 16.62 -15.44
CA ASN A 69 16.39 16.15 -15.36
C ASN A 69 16.69 15.61 -13.97
N LEU A 70 17.37 14.48 -13.90
CA LEU A 70 17.79 13.86 -12.65
C LEU A 70 18.88 14.71 -11.99
N ILE A 71 18.65 15.13 -10.75
CA ILE A 71 19.64 15.85 -9.90
C ILE A 71 20.42 14.83 -9.07
N ALA A 72 19.72 13.92 -8.41
CA ALA A 72 20.32 12.90 -7.54
C ALA A 72 19.46 11.65 -7.50
N SER A 73 20.06 10.50 -7.33
CA SER A 73 19.36 9.22 -7.10
C SER A 73 20.15 8.32 -6.16
N GLU A 74 19.41 7.58 -5.34
CA GLU A 74 19.93 6.48 -4.53
C GLU A 74 19.03 5.24 -4.71
N PRO A 75 19.59 4.06 -5.01
CA PRO A 75 21.00 3.86 -5.35
C PRO A 75 21.37 4.60 -6.63
N VAL A 76 22.64 4.95 -6.78
CA VAL A 76 23.13 5.56 -8.03
C VAL A 76 22.96 4.58 -9.17
N ALA A 77 22.11 4.92 -10.12
CA ALA A 77 21.78 4.08 -11.27
C ALA A 77 21.60 4.92 -12.54
N ALA A 78 21.83 4.31 -13.69
CA ALA A 78 21.56 4.94 -14.95
C ALA A 78 20.06 5.00 -15.21
N GLU A 79 19.57 6.14 -15.72
CA GLU A 79 18.20 6.24 -16.19
C GLU A 79 18.01 5.40 -17.45
N LYS A 80 16.84 4.74 -17.55
CA LYS A 80 16.46 4.01 -18.76
C LYS A 80 16.33 4.97 -19.94
N LYS A 81 16.87 4.56 -21.08
CA LYS A 81 16.74 5.31 -22.34
C LYS A 81 15.27 5.39 -22.72
N ASN A 82 14.85 6.55 -23.21
CA ASN A 82 13.49 6.83 -23.70
C ASN A 82 12.39 7.01 -22.62
N VAL A 83 12.71 7.08 -21.37
CA VAL A 83 11.71 7.45 -20.33
C VAL A 83 11.58 8.98 -20.32
N LYS A 84 10.35 9.45 -20.55
CA LYS A 84 10.00 10.86 -20.36
C LYS A 84 9.41 11.02 -18.97
N VAL A 85 10.22 11.45 -18.02
CA VAL A 85 9.87 11.61 -16.61
C VAL A 85 8.62 12.49 -16.43
N GLN A 86 8.52 13.58 -17.17
CA GLN A 86 7.39 14.51 -17.13
C GLN A 86 6.04 13.90 -17.57
N THR A 87 6.05 12.75 -18.23
CA THR A 87 4.82 12.04 -18.63
C THR A 87 4.33 11.07 -17.58
N GLN A 88 5.14 10.80 -16.57
CA GLN A 88 4.83 9.88 -15.49
C GLN A 88 3.74 10.48 -14.57
N GLU A 89 2.85 9.62 -14.09
CA GLU A 89 1.74 10.03 -13.22
C GLU A 89 2.23 10.70 -11.93
N TRP A 90 3.22 10.12 -11.27
CA TRP A 90 3.79 10.68 -10.05
C TRP A 90 4.39 12.08 -10.24
N TYR A 91 4.96 12.36 -11.42
CA TYR A 91 5.51 13.67 -11.75
C TYR A 91 4.40 14.73 -11.88
N LYS A 92 3.35 14.40 -12.65
CA LYS A 92 2.19 15.27 -12.83
C LYS A 92 1.46 15.52 -11.52
N ASN A 93 1.25 14.48 -10.72
CA ASN A 93 0.59 14.61 -9.42
C ASN A 93 1.36 15.53 -8.46
N ALA A 94 2.70 15.49 -8.49
CA ALA A 94 3.51 16.39 -7.68
C ALA A 94 3.42 17.85 -8.14
N GLU A 95 3.31 18.11 -9.46
CA GLU A 95 3.11 19.45 -10.01
C GLU A 95 1.72 20.00 -9.73
N ASP A 96 0.68 19.16 -9.83
CA ASP A 96 -0.72 19.57 -9.72
C ASP A 96 -1.14 19.86 -8.26
N ALA A 97 -0.52 19.19 -7.30
CA ALA A 97 -0.87 19.34 -5.88
C ALA A 97 0.39 19.49 -5.00
N ILE A 98 0.96 20.68 -5.04
CA ILE A 98 2.27 21.05 -4.48
C ILE A 98 2.41 20.71 -2.98
N GLU A 99 1.34 20.79 -2.21
CA GLU A 99 1.39 20.55 -0.76
C GLU A 99 1.12 19.10 -0.35
N ASN A 100 0.68 18.24 -1.26
CA ASN A 100 0.26 16.88 -0.96
C ASN A 100 1.29 15.85 -1.42
N ILE A 101 1.38 14.77 -0.65
CA ILE A 101 2.10 13.57 -1.03
C ILE A 101 1.10 12.62 -1.70
N HIS A 102 1.41 12.17 -2.91
CA HIS A 102 0.59 11.23 -3.66
C HIS A 102 1.21 9.84 -3.63
N PHE A 103 0.37 8.84 -3.38
CA PHE A 103 0.73 7.43 -3.49
C PHE A 103 0.18 6.89 -4.80
N SER A 104 1.04 6.29 -5.63
CA SER A 104 0.61 5.54 -6.80
C SER A 104 0.02 4.18 -6.40
N THR A 105 -0.67 3.52 -7.34
CA THR A 105 -0.89 2.09 -7.25
C THR A 105 0.40 1.31 -7.54
N PRO A 106 0.50 0.03 -7.13
CA PRO A 106 1.68 -0.78 -7.38
C PRO A 106 1.97 -0.91 -8.88
N HIS A 107 3.21 -0.67 -9.27
CA HIS A 107 3.68 -0.79 -10.64
C HIS A 107 5.14 -1.25 -10.68
N ILE A 108 5.59 -1.63 -11.85
CA ILE A 108 6.99 -1.98 -12.07
C ILE A 108 7.81 -0.70 -12.17
N GLN A 109 8.93 -0.63 -11.46
CA GLN A 109 9.87 0.47 -11.57
C GLN A 109 10.42 0.57 -13.00
N GLU A 110 10.25 1.73 -13.65
CA GLU A 110 10.58 1.94 -15.05
C GLU A 110 11.67 3.00 -15.31
N LEU A 111 12.12 3.71 -14.27
CA LEU A 111 13.00 4.85 -14.42
C LEU A 111 14.47 4.47 -14.55
N PHE A 112 14.92 3.49 -13.79
CA PHE A 112 16.33 3.12 -13.68
C PHE A 112 16.62 1.75 -14.26
N GLU A 113 17.81 1.60 -14.84
CA GLU A 113 18.31 0.30 -15.25
C GLU A 113 18.66 -0.52 -14.02
N ASP A 114 18.14 -1.73 -13.95
CA ASP A 114 18.44 -2.71 -12.91
C ASP A 114 19.21 -3.88 -13.51
N GLY A 115 20.44 -4.09 -13.03
CA GLY A 115 21.28 -5.21 -13.45
C GLY A 115 20.80 -6.58 -12.98
N SER A 116 19.77 -6.64 -12.12
CA SER A 116 19.27 -7.90 -11.56
C SER A 116 18.33 -8.67 -12.51
N TYR A 117 17.91 -8.10 -13.63
CA TYR A 117 16.92 -8.64 -14.57
C TYR A 117 15.58 -9.01 -13.92
N ARG A 118 15.27 -8.50 -12.73
CA ARG A 118 14.03 -8.74 -12.00
C ARG A 118 13.15 -7.50 -12.06
N TYR A 119 11.86 -7.73 -12.22
CA TYR A 119 10.88 -6.67 -12.07
C TYR A 119 10.80 -6.23 -10.61
N GLN A 120 11.06 -4.95 -10.35
CA GLN A 120 10.93 -4.35 -9.04
C GLN A 120 9.54 -3.71 -8.93
N TRP A 121 8.65 -4.31 -8.16
CA TRP A 121 7.34 -3.76 -7.88
C TRP A 121 7.44 -2.72 -6.77
N VAL A 122 6.93 -1.54 -7.05
CA VAL A 122 7.00 -0.37 -6.18
C VAL A 122 5.66 0.35 -6.08
N VAL A 123 5.53 1.15 -5.04
CA VAL A 123 4.53 2.22 -4.92
C VAL A 123 5.28 3.52 -4.86
N SER A 124 5.01 4.44 -5.78
CA SER A 124 5.70 5.72 -5.88
C SER A 124 5.02 6.77 -5.04
N LEU A 125 5.82 7.49 -4.24
CA LEU A 125 5.43 8.70 -3.53
C LEU A 125 6.19 9.86 -4.13
N SER A 126 5.50 10.94 -4.43
CA SER A 126 6.13 12.14 -4.98
C SER A 126 5.68 13.40 -4.27
N ARG A 127 6.55 14.38 -4.27
CA ARG A 127 6.30 15.68 -3.68
C ARG A 127 7.06 16.77 -4.42
N TYR A 128 6.41 17.91 -4.65
CA TYR A 128 7.07 19.13 -5.05
C TYR A 128 7.84 19.72 -3.88
N VAL A 129 9.10 20.14 -4.10
CA VAL A 129 10.01 20.56 -3.03
C VAL A 129 10.78 21.82 -3.41
N ASP A 130 11.13 22.61 -2.40
CA ASP A 130 12.14 23.65 -2.53
C ASP A 130 13.52 23.02 -2.43
N VAL A 131 14.43 23.43 -3.30
CA VAL A 131 15.78 22.89 -3.41
C VAL A 131 16.80 23.95 -3.01
N ASN A 132 17.70 23.61 -2.10
CA ASN A 132 18.81 24.46 -1.76
C ASN A 132 19.92 24.34 -2.83
N LYS A 133 20.16 25.41 -3.56
CA LYS A 133 21.23 25.54 -4.54
C LYS A 133 21.97 26.88 -4.37
N GLY A 134 22.46 27.11 -3.16
CA GLY A 134 23.14 28.35 -2.81
C GLY A 134 22.19 29.54 -2.72
N GLU A 135 22.54 30.66 -3.40
CA GLU A 135 21.78 31.90 -3.28
C GLU A 135 20.48 31.97 -4.10
N THR A 136 20.30 31.01 -5.03
CA THR A 136 19.13 31.01 -5.94
C THR A 136 18.10 29.99 -5.46
N PRO A 137 16.86 30.43 -5.13
CA PRO A 137 15.78 29.49 -4.86
C PRO A 137 15.49 28.66 -6.11
N GLU A 138 15.55 27.36 -5.99
CA GLU A 138 15.13 26.43 -7.02
C GLU A 138 14.04 25.49 -6.49
N THR A 139 13.38 24.80 -7.37
CA THR A 139 12.36 23.82 -7.03
C THR A 139 12.68 22.48 -7.69
N GLY A 140 12.08 21.43 -7.21
CA GLY A 140 12.26 20.10 -7.76
C GLY A 140 11.09 19.18 -7.41
N ILE A 141 11.20 17.96 -7.87
CA ILE A 141 10.27 16.88 -7.53
C ILE A 141 11.07 15.77 -6.88
N LEU A 142 10.74 15.48 -5.64
CA LEU A 142 11.30 14.38 -4.88
C LEU A 142 10.41 13.15 -5.07
N LEU A 143 11.01 12.03 -5.46
CA LEU A 143 10.39 10.74 -5.68
C LEU A 143 10.97 9.71 -4.73
N LEU A 144 10.10 9.00 -4.04
CA LEU A 144 10.43 7.82 -3.25
C LEU A 144 9.65 6.62 -3.80
N ASP A 145 10.36 5.60 -4.22
CA ASP A 145 9.76 4.32 -4.57
C ASP A 145 9.80 3.37 -3.38
N MET A 146 8.65 3.16 -2.76
CA MET A 146 8.47 2.18 -1.69
C MET A 146 8.46 0.77 -2.28
N LYS A 147 9.14 -0.19 -1.64
CA LYS A 147 9.03 -1.60 -2.01
C LYS A 147 7.60 -2.10 -1.80
N TYR A 148 7.01 -2.70 -2.81
CA TYR A 148 5.67 -3.29 -2.71
C TYR A 148 5.59 -4.38 -1.63
N SER A 149 6.70 -5.03 -1.30
CA SER A 149 6.78 -6.03 -0.24
C SER A 149 6.31 -5.51 1.13
N VAL A 150 6.43 -4.21 1.42
CA VAL A 150 5.93 -3.60 2.64
C VAL A 150 4.43 -3.87 2.82
N ILE A 151 3.65 -3.71 1.73
CA ILE A 151 2.19 -3.97 1.72
C ILE A 151 1.89 -5.45 1.56
N ARG A 152 2.54 -6.09 0.60
CA ARG A 152 2.31 -7.50 0.27
C ARG A 152 2.48 -8.42 1.48
N ASP A 153 3.51 -8.20 2.28
CA ASP A 153 3.84 -9.09 3.39
C ASP A 153 2.84 -8.97 4.53
N VAL A 154 2.30 -7.77 4.79
CA VAL A 154 1.17 -7.54 5.72
C VAL A 154 -0.06 -8.30 5.24
N MET A 155 -0.44 -8.10 3.98
CA MET A 155 -1.65 -8.70 3.41
C MET A 155 -1.54 -10.22 3.30
N LYS A 156 -0.35 -10.73 2.95
CA LYS A 156 -0.10 -12.18 2.91
C LYS A 156 -0.25 -12.81 4.29
N GLN A 157 0.32 -12.21 5.31
CA GLN A 157 0.28 -12.74 6.68
C GLN A 157 -1.15 -12.95 7.19
N ILE A 158 -2.05 -11.99 6.96
CA ILE A 158 -3.45 -12.11 7.39
C ILE A 158 -4.22 -13.16 6.60
N ASN A 159 -3.91 -13.33 5.31
CA ASN A 159 -4.57 -14.33 4.46
C ASN A 159 -4.09 -15.74 4.76
N ASP A 160 -2.83 -15.94 5.15
CA ASP A 160 -2.29 -17.27 5.49
C ASP A 160 -2.99 -17.91 6.72
N CYS A 161 -3.61 -17.09 7.59
CA CYS A 161 -4.26 -17.52 8.83
C CYS A 161 -5.79 -17.37 8.82
N SER A 162 -6.42 -17.10 7.69
CA SER A 162 -7.78 -16.56 7.63
C SER A 162 -8.92 -17.58 7.65
N GLY A 163 -8.65 -18.89 7.59
CA GLY A 163 -9.67 -19.93 7.74
C GLY A 163 -10.82 -19.90 6.71
N GLY A 164 -10.54 -19.48 5.49
CA GLY A 164 -11.54 -19.37 4.40
C GLY A 164 -12.11 -17.97 4.21
N ILE A 165 -11.90 -17.06 5.14
CA ILE A 165 -12.08 -15.62 4.94
C ILE A 165 -10.90 -15.13 4.10
N TYR A 166 -11.09 -14.16 3.24
CA TYR A 166 -9.96 -13.56 2.54
C TYR A 166 -10.02 -12.03 2.56
N TYR A 167 -8.85 -11.43 2.40
CA TYR A 167 -8.67 -9.99 2.50
C TYR A 167 -7.94 -9.49 1.27
N TYR A 168 -8.45 -8.42 0.67
CA TYR A 168 -7.81 -7.76 -0.45
C TYR A 168 -7.78 -6.23 -0.26
N LEU A 169 -6.94 -5.57 -1.04
CA LEU A 169 -6.71 -4.13 -0.98
C LEU A 169 -6.93 -3.52 -2.35
N ILE A 170 -7.70 -2.46 -2.41
CA ILE A 170 -8.04 -1.73 -3.63
C ILE A 170 -7.78 -0.23 -3.49
N SER A 171 -7.57 0.44 -4.64
CA SER A 171 -7.57 1.90 -4.70
C SER A 171 -8.98 2.46 -4.54
N GLN A 172 -9.07 3.77 -4.40
CA GLN A 172 -10.35 4.48 -4.35
C GLN A 172 -11.22 4.23 -5.58
N ASP A 173 -10.61 3.97 -6.74
CA ASP A 173 -11.29 3.72 -8.02
C ASP A 173 -11.54 2.22 -8.27
N GLY A 174 -11.20 1.35 -7.32
CA GLY A 174 -11.41 -0.09 -7.43
C GLY A 174 -10.29 -0.84 -8.15
N GLU A 175 -9.15 -0.20 -8.42
CA GLU A 175 -7.97 -0.87 -8.95
C GLU A 175 -7.36 -1.80 -7.89
N MET A 176 -6.99 -3.01 -8.30
CA MET A 176 -6.47 -4.02 -7.39
C MET A 176 -5.04 -3.68 -6.95
N ILE A 177 -4.83 -3.49 -5.65
CA ILE A 177 -3.51 -3.28 -5.04
C ILE A 177 -2.92 -4.60 -4.56
N TYR A 178 -3.72 -5.41 -3.87
CA TYR A 178 -3.34 -6.75 -3.44
C TYR A 178 -4.56 -7.67 -3.43
N HIS A 179 -4.38 -8.89 -3.92
CA HIS A 179 -5.36 -9.96 -3.80
C HIS A 179 -4.66 -11.31 -3.52
N PRO A 180 -5.13 -12.16 -2.57
CA PRO A 180 -4.50 -13.44 -2.26
C PRO A 180 -4.54 -14.41 -3.47
N ARG A 181 -5.53 -14.27 -4.34
CA ARG A 181 -5.68 -15.01 -5.60
C ARG A 181 -5.31 -14.15 -6.82
N GLY A 182 -4.36 -13.24 -6.68
CA GLY A 182 -4.00 -12.28 -7.74
C GLY A 182 -3.56 -12.95 -9.06
N THR A 183 -2.92 -14.11 -8.98
CA THR A 183 -2.54 -14.89 -10.18
C THR A 183 -3.77 -15.40 -10.93
N GLU A 184 -4.79 -15.88 -10.23
CA GLU A 184 -6.04 -16.37 -10.84
C GLU A 184 -6.86 -15.22 -11.40
N LEU A 185 -6.91 -14.11 -10.67
CA LEU A 185 -7.55 -12.87 -11.11
C LEU A 185 -6.95 -12.35 -12.42
N ASN A 186 -5.61 -12.27 -12.50
CA ASN A 186 -4.90 -11.82 -13.68
C ASN A 186 -5.05 -12.75 -14.90
N ARG A 187 -5.36 -14.02 -14.67
CA ARG A 187 -5.65 -15.01 -15.72
C ARG A 187 -7.13 -15.08 -16.11
N GLY A 188 -7.97 -14.28 -15.47
CA GLY A 188 -9.42 -14.30 -15.70
C GLY A 188 -10.11 -15.58 -15.21
N LEU A 189 -9.48 -16.34 -14.31
CA LEU A 189 -10.06 -17.56 -13.70
C LEU A 189 -10.96 -17.25 -12.50
N PHE A 190 -10.90 -16.02 -12.03
CA PHE A 190 -11.65 -15.51 -10.91
C PHE A 190 -11.91 -14.02 -11.14
N GLU A 191 -13.10 -13.56 -10.80
CA GLU A 191 -13.48 -12.15 -10.85
C GLU A 191 -13.80 -11.64 -9.44
N GLU A 192 -13.34 -10.44 -9.14
CA GLU A 192 -13.62 -9.76 -7.89
C GLU A 192 -14.45 -8.49 -8.14
N ASN A 193 -15.41 -8.22 -7.27
CA ASN A 193 -16.33 -7.09 -7.43
C ASN A 193 -15.71 -5.77 -6.87
N SER A 194 -14.45 -5.51 -7.20
CA SER A 194 -13.67 -4.40 -6.66
C SER A 194 -14.22 -3.02 -7.01
N LEU A 195 -14.82 -2.87 -8.20
CA LEU A 195 -15.42 -1.60 -8.63
C LEU A 195 -16.67 -1.23 -7.83
N GLU A 196 -17.42 -2.22 -7.35
CA GLU A 196 -18.58 -2.00 -6.50
C GLU A 196 -18.17 -1.78 -5.05
N THR A 197 -17.30 -2.61 -4.51
CA THR A 197 -16.80 -2.47 -3.14
C THR A 197 -16.03 -1.18 -2.91
N ALA A 198 -15.42 -0.62 -3.94
CA ALA A 198 -14.77 0.71 -3.88
C ALA A 198 -15.75 1.86 -3.54
N LYS A 199 -17.04 1.68 -3.81
CA LYS A 199 -18.07 2.71 -3.54
C LYS A 199 -18.59 2.68 -2.10
N TYR A 200 -18.30 1.61 -1.35
CA TYR A 200 -18.79 1.48 0.03
C TYR A 200 -17.95 2.31 0.99
N GLU A 201 -18.63 2.93 1.94
CA GLU A 201 -18.02 3.53 3.11
C GLU A 201 -17.50 2.46 4.08
N ASP A 202 -16.77 2.86 5.13
CA ASP A 202 -16.35 1.94 6.18
C ASP A 202 -17.56 1.30 6.86
N GLY A 203 -17.55 -0.02 6.99
CA GLY A 203 -18.66 -0.76 7.58
C GLY A 203 -18.76 -2.20 7.09
N THR A 204 -19.86 -2.83 7.46
CA THR A 204 -20.18 -4.24 7.12
C THR A 204 -21.40 -4.28 6.21
N TYR A 205 -21.29 -5.03 5.12
CA TYR A 205 -22.30 -5.13 4.07
C TYR A 205 -22.55 -6.59 3.72
N GLU A 206 -23.79 -6.89 3.38
CA GLU A 206 -24.11 -8.16 2.74
C GLU A 206 -24.30 -7.94 1.23
N ILE A 207 -23.53 -8.67 0.44
CA ILE A 207 -23.54 -8.58 -1.01
C ILE A 207 -23.85 -9.93 -1.63
N HIS A 208 -24.43 -9.90 -2.82
CA HIS A 208 -24.62 -11.09 -3.64
C HIS A 208 -23.60 -11.08 -4.78
N SER A 209 -22.60 -11.95 -4.70
CA SER A 209 -21.51 -12.05 -5.69
C SER A 209 -21.36 -13.51 -6.12
N ASN A 210 -21.10 -13.72 -7.42
CA ASN A 210 -20.87 -15.06 -7.97
C ASN A 210 -21.92 -16.12 -7.58
N SER A 211 -23.21 -15.73 -7.49
CA SER A 211 -24.35 -16.57 -7.09
C SER A 211 -24.31 -17.04 -5.62
N GLN A 212 -23.55 -16.39 -4.76
CA GLN A 212 -23.48 -16.63 -3.33
C GLN A 212 -23.65 -15.32 -2.55
N ASN A 213 -24.15 -15.43 -1.33
CA ASN A 213 -24.16 -14.31 -0.41
C ASN A 213 -22.83 -14.24 0.32
N GLU A 214 -22.29 -13.06 0.45
CA GLU A 214 -21.04 -12.81 1.13
C GLU A 214 -21.20 -11.62 2.07
N THR A 215 -20.55 -11.68 3.22
CA THR A 215 -20.41 -10.50 4.07
C THR A 215 -19.09 -9.82 3.76
N VAL A 216 -19.15 -8.54 3.45
CA VAL A 216 -18.00 -7.70 3.11
C VAL A 216 -17.80 -6.66 4.19
N ILE A 217 -16.57 -6.54 4.68
CA ILE A 217 -16.16 -5.56 5.67
C ILE A 217 -15.17 -4.62 5.02
N VAL A 218 -15.45 -3.32 5.08
CA VAL A 218 -14.67 -2.26 4.45
C VAL A 218 -14.01 -1.41 5.49
N GLY A 219 -12.70 -1.17 5.36
CA GLY A 219 -11.94 -0.23 6.15
C GLY A 219 -11.06 0.66 5.27
N SER A 220 -11.12 1.97 5.48
CA SER A 220 -10.33 2.95 4.73
C SER A 220 -8.90 3.05 5.26
N VAL A 221 -7.93 3.02 4.36
CA VAL A 221 -6.51 3.22 4.65
C VAL A 221 -6.17 4.70 4.51
N ALA A 222 -5.66 5.30 5.58
CA ALA A 222 -5.32 6.71 5.61
C ALA A 222 -4.22 7.07 4.58
N TYR A 223 -4.18 8.33 4.17
CA TYR A 223 -3.23 8.95 3.26
C TYR A 223 -3.34 8.54 1.79
N THR A 224 -3.89 7.40 1.47
CA THR A 224 -3.94 6.83 0.12
C THR A 224 -5.33 6.84 -0.50
N GLY A 225 -6.36 6.86 0.34
CA GLY A 225 -7.74 6.59 -0.06
C GLY A 225 -7.99 5.11 -0.42
N TRP A 226 -7.03 4.22 -0.19
CA TRP A 226 -7.22 2.79 -0.41
C TRP A 226 -8.21 2.19 0.57
N LYS A 227 -8.80 1.07 0.17
CA LYS A 227 -9.76 0.33 0.99
C LYS A 227 -9.29 -1.10 1.20
N MET A 228 -9.28 -1.48 2.45
CA MET A 228 -9.11 -2.86 2.91
C MET A 228 -10.46 -3.54 2.92
N ILE A 229 -10.58 -4.67 2.23
CA ILE A 229 -11.82 -5.43 2.12
C ILE A 229 -11.62 -6.81 2.72
N GLY A 230 -12.41 -7.16 3.73
CA GLY A 230 -12.52 -8.52 4.26
C GLY A 230 -13.77 -9.19 3.71
N VAL A 231 -13.64 -10.37 3.15
CA VAL A 231 -14.76 -11.15 2.59
C VAL A 231 -14.99 -12.42 3.39
N VAL A 232 -16.19 -12.59 3.91
CA VAL A 232 -16.64 -13.79 4.60
C VAL A 232 -17.63 -14.53 3.70
N PRO A 233 -17.23 -15.63 3.05
CA PRO A 233 -18.13 -16.42 2.21
C PRO A 233 -19.27 -17.06 3.01
N GLU A 234 -20.42 -17.25 2.39
CA GLU A 234 -21.59 -17.88 3.01
C GLU A 234 -21.27 -19.26 3.62
N SER A 235 -20.41 -20.03 2.97
CA SER A 235 -19.95 -21.34 3.47
C SER A 235 -19.24 -21.27 4.82
N VAL A 236 -18.45 -20.23 5.04
CA VAL A 236 -17.75 -19.98 6.30
C VAL A 236 -18.73 -19.53 7.38
N GLN A 237 -19.69 -18.67 7.02
CA GLN A 237 -20.76 -18.25 7.93
C GLN A 237 -21.61 -19.44 8.40
N ALA A 238 -22.04 -20.28 7.45
CA ALA A 238 -22.84 -21.47 7.74
C ALA A 238 -22.11 -22.47 8.66
N ALA A 239 -20.80 -22.66 8.47
CA ALA A 239 -19.98 -23.50 9.32
C ALA A 239 -19.89 -22.95 10.75
N ASN A 240 -19.71 -21.64 10.91
CA ASN A 240 -19.69 -20.97 12.20
C ASN A 240 -21.03 -21.09 12.94
N TYR A 241 -22.16 -20.91 12.26
CA TYR A 241 -23.49 -21.11 12.85
C TYR A 241 -23.73 -22.56 13.30
N LYS A 242 -23.29 -23.53 12.51
CA LYS A 242 -23.42 -24.95 12.85
C LYS A 242 -22.61 -25.29 14.10
N ASN A 243 -21.39 -24.83 14.19
CA ASN A 243 -20.52 -25.02 15.35
C ASN A 243 -21.11 -24.34 16.60
N PHE A 244 -21.57 -23.09 16.48
CA PHE A 244 -22.21 -22.37 17.58
C PHE A 244 -23.44 -23.14 18.11
N ARG A 245 -24.32 -23.61 17.24
CA ARG A 245 -25.48 -24.43 17.67
C ARG A 245 -25.05 -25.70 18.40
N TYR A 246 -23.98 -26.34 17.96
CA TYR A 246 -23.47 -27.53 18.64
C TYR A 246 -22.95 -27.20 20.05
N TYR A 247 -22.21 -26.11 20.23
CA TYR A 247 -21.75 -25.67 21.55
C TYR A 247 -22.92 -25.30 22.47
N VAL A 248 -23.92 -24.59 21.99
CA VAL A 248 -25.13 -24.26 22.75
C VAL A 248 -25.86 -25.55 23.18
N PHE A 249 -26.02 -26.49 22.27
CA PHE A 249 -26.65 -27.79 22.60
C PHE A 249 -25.87 -28.58 23.67
N ALA A 250 -24.54 -28.61 23.53
CA ALA A 250 -23.65 -29.30 24.50
C ALA A 250 -23.73 -28.65 25.88
N THR A 251 -23.70 -27.31 25.95
CA THR A 251 -23.80 -26.58 27.23
C THR A 251 -25.17 -26.77 27.89
N VAL A 252 -26.26 -26.74 27.15
CA VAL A 252 -27.60 -27.00 27.65
C VAL A 252 -27.71 -28.43 28.19
N LEU A 253 -27.14 -29.40 27.50
CA LEU A 253 -27.15 -30.81 27.93
C LEU A 253 -26.38 -31.01 29.23
N VAL A 254 -25.22 -30.38 29.38
CA VAL A 254 -24.41 -30.43 30.60
C VAL A 254 -25.18 -29.79 31.79
N LEU A 255 -25.83 -28.64 31.53
CA LEU A 255 -26.64 -27.97 32.56
C LEU A 255 -27.86 -28.82 32.98
N MET A 256 -28.51 -29.52 32.05
CA MET A 256 -29.60 -30.42 32.39
C MET A 256 -29.16 -31.61 33.23
N VAL A 257 -27.98 -32.17 32.96
CA VAL A 257 -27.43 -33.27 33.76
C VAL A 257 -27.12 -32.80 35.19
N MET A 258 -26.54 -31.59 35.34
CA MET A 258 -26.26 -31.01 36.69
C MET A 258 -27.52 -30.69 37.52
N LEU A 259 -28.68 -30.50 36.88
CA LEU A 259 -29.94 -30.22 37.58
C LEU A 259 -30.69 -31.49 37.97
N LEU A 260 -30.26 -32.66 37.49
CA LEU A 260 -30.87 -33.96 37.80
C LEU A 260 -30.12 -34.74 38.88
N GLU A 261 -28.99 -34.26 39.36
CA GLU A 261 -28.27 -34.71 40.54
C GLU A 261 -28.66 -33.85 41.77
#